data_8ebcef5382b62ccf48a2ba895708b046
#
_entry.id   8ebcef5382b62ccf48a2ba895708b046
#
_cell.length_a   1.000
_cell.length_b   1.000
_cell.length_c   1.000
_cell.angle_alpha   90.00
_cell.angle_beta   90.00
_cell.angle_gamma   90.00
#
_symmetry.space_group_name_H-M   'P 1'
#
loop_
_entity.id
_entity.type
_entity.pdbx_description
1 polymer ?
#
loop_
_entity_poly.entity_id
_entity_poly.type
_entity_poly.pdbx_seq_one_letter_code
_entity_poly.pdbx_strand_id
1 'polypeptide(L)'
;MTPKEIIAAILAKQPELSEQQIQEMLKEERARSGGLLGDETLLRLIAAKSGAGITNHVEFSRVLPSGRLFAGLNDVTVEGRLVAVFPVRSFSGDEKSGKIANLMLVDEEGMLRVVLWNDKTEVIEREGLQIGQIVRFLHGYTKEDKYGKVELHLGVKSKIEVNNDPQVNYPTVEKFASKIGEINNTFSNVHLVGLIKEVFGPKTFTKGDNTEGKFMRFILVDDSAEITVVVWNGKVDVLEKQLKPKVCMYLVNGKVKEKEGGGFEVHVDSASFVQVQSAILQRVKLSNLKEGDIVTVEGEVSNVESVREVTTGKGEQIKLFTFELRDETGSVRVSVWRNQTEQFSNLKLGDEVTIENGFVKMGYGNKLEITTRSGTQFLIRAI
;
A
#
# COMPACT_ATOMS: atom_id res chain seq x y z
N MET A 1 23.42 -17.53 1.07
CA MET A 1 24.32 -18.72 1.21
C MET A 1 25.55 -18.30 1.99
N THR A 2 25.91 -19.03 3.01
CA THR A 2 27.15 -18.80 3.77
C THR A 2 28.39 -19.19 2.93
N PRO A 3 29.58 -18.67 3.22
CA PRO A 3 30.82 -19.09 2.54
C PRO A 3 31.01 -20.62 2.47
N LYS A 4 30.62 -21.34 3.51
CA LYS A 4 30.67 -22.82 3.54
C LYS A 4 29.71 -23.48 2.55
N GLU A 5 28.49 -22.94 2.41
CA GLU A 5 27.50 -23.45 1.43
C GLU A 5 27.94 -23.18 -0.01
N ILE A 6 28.64 -22.04 -0.26
CA ILE A 6 29.18 -21.71 -1.57
C ILE A 6 30.32 -22.68 -1.93
N ILE A 7 31.23 -22.96 -1.02
CA ILE A 7 32.30 -23.94 -1.20
C ILE A 7 31.73 -25.33 -1.49
N ALA A 8 30.74 -25.76 -0.72
CA ALA A 8 30.07 -27.05 -0.92
C ALA A 8 29.40 -27.14 -2.30
N ALA A 9 28.79 -26.05 -2.77
CA ALA A 9 28.16 -26.00 -4.10
C ALA A 9 29.21 -26.01 -5.25
N ILE A 10 30.38 -25.39 -5.06
CA ILE A 10 31.51 -25.48 -6.01
C ILE A 10 32.00 -26.92 -6.11
N LEU A 11 32.27 -27.55 -4.99
CA LEU A 11 32.75 -28.95 -4.91
C LEU A 11 31.76 -29.97 -5.52
N ALA A 12 30.47 -29.73 -5.32
CA ALA A 12 29.42 -30.60 -5.91
C ALA A 12 29.39 -30.54 -7.45
N LYS A 13 29.78 -29.43 -8.05
CA LYS A 13 29.82 -29.25 -9.52
C LYS A 13 31.18 -29.49 -10.14
N GLN A 14 32.23 -29.37 -9.37
CA GLN A 14 33.62 -29.61 -9.79
C GLN A 14 34.33 -30.54 -8.82
N PRO A 15 34.06 -31.86 -8.92
CA PRO A 15 34.59 -32.84 -7.97
C PRO A 15 36.14 -32.99 -8.02
N GLU A 16 36.78 -32.47 -9.07
CA GLU A 16 38.22 -32.43 -9.20
C GLU A 16 38.88 -31.33 -8.36
N LEU A 17 38.13 -30.35 -7.87
CA LEU A 17 38.66 -29.35 -6.94
C LEU A 17 38.60 -29.82 -5.50
N SER A 18 39.65 -29.52 -4.75
CA SER A 18 39.64 -29.71 -3.30
C SER A 18 39.28 -28.40 -2.57
N GLU A 19 38.81 -28.50 -1.34
CA GLU A 19 38.51 -27.34 -0.51
C GLU A 19 39.77 -26.47 -0.30
N GLN A 20 40.95 -27.09 -0.21
CA GLN A 20 42.22 -26.39 -0.10
C GLN A 20 42.52 -25.53 -1.32
N GLN A 21 42.27 -26.04 -2.53
CA GLN A 21 42.44 -25.29 -3.76
C GLN A 21 41.47 -24.10 -3.84
N ILE A 22 40.24 -24.26 -3.40
CA ILE A 22 39.28 -23.15 -3.34
C ILE A 22 39.73 -22.08 -2.35
N GLN A 23 40.31 -22.47 -1.21
CA GLN A 23 40.85 -21.53 -0.24
C GLN A 23 42.09 -20.77 -0.78
N GLU A 24 42.95 -21.43 -1.58
CA GLU A 24 44.05 -20.77 -2.25
C GLU A 24 43.55 -19.77 -3.29
N MET A 25 42.59 -20.17 -4.12
CA MET A 25 41.96 -19.26 -5.11
C MET A 25 41.31 -18.06 -4.40
N LEU A 26 40.67 -18.26 -3.24
CA LEU A 26 40.10 -17.17 -2.43
C LEU A 26 41.17 -16.21 -1.94
N LYS A 27 42.32 -16.72 -1.51
CA LYS A 27 43.45 -15.92 -1.04
C LYS A 27 44.07 -15.09 -2.18
N GLU A 28 44.18 -15.67 -3.36
CA GLU A 28 44.65 -14.96 -4.58
C GLU A 28 43.69 -13.85 -5.01
N GLU A 29 42.39 -14.13 -5.07
CA GLU A 29 41.39 -13.13 -5.46
C GLU A 29 41.28 -12.01 -4.42
N ARG A 30 41.44 -12.32 -3.13
CA ARG A 30 41.52 -11.32 -2.06
C ARG A 30 42.73 -10.38 -2.26
N ALA A 31 43.89 -10.93 -2.63
CA ALA A 31 45.08 -10.12 -2.93
C ALA A 31 44.86 -9.25 -4.17
N ARG A 32 44.24 -9.79 -5.24
CA ARG A 32 43.91 -9.05 -6.46
C ARG A 32 42.92 -7.92 -6.25
N SER A 33 41.93 -8.13 -5.35
CA SER A 33 40.93 -7.11 -5.02
C SER A 33 41.40 -6.07 -4.01
N GLY A 34 42.64 -6.16 -3.52
CA GLY A 34 43.20 -5.25 -2.52
C GLY A 34 42.41 -5.28 -1.19
N GLY A 35 41.68 -6.37 -0.90
CA GLY A 35 40.84 -6.50 0.30
C GLY A 35 39.51 -5.76 0.25
N LEU A 36 39.13 -5.19 -0.90
CA LEU A 36 37.89 -4.42 -1.05
C LEU A 36 36.63 -5.30 -1.12
N LEU A 37 36.77 -6.59 -1.42
CA LEU A 37 35.66 -7.53 -1.56
C LEU A 37 35.66 -8.54 -0.42
N GLY A 38 34.47 -8.81 0.14
CA GLY A 38 34.30 -9.84 1.16
C GLY A 38 34.37 -11.27 0.59
N ASP A 39 34.70 -12.24 1.45
CA ASP A 39 34.91 -13.65 1.09
C ASP A 39 33.75 -14.27 0.33
N GLU A 40 32.52 -13.95 0.70
CA GLU A 40 31.33 -14.43 -0.01
C GLU A 40 31.31 -13.99 -1.47
N THR A 41 31.62 -12.73 -1.74
CA THR A 41 31.68 -12.16 -3.09
C THR A 41 32.81 -12.78 -3.91
N LEU A 42 33.97 -12.99 -3.30
CA LEU A 42 35.12 -13.62 -3.92
C LEU A 42 34.87 -15.10 -4.24
N LEU A 43 34.21 -15.85 -3.35
CA LEU A 43 33.81 -17.24 -3.60
C LEU A 43 32.80 -17.35 -4.74
N ARG A 44 31.88 -16.41 -4.87
CA ARG A 44 30.95 -16.35 -6.00
C ARG A 44 31.67 -16.07 -7.32
N LEU A 45 32.67 -15.20 -7.30
CA LEU A 45 33.51 -14.93 -8.46
C LEU A 45 34.31 -16.19 -8.88
N ILE A 46 34.85 -16.93 -7.92
CA ILE A 46 35.51 -18.21 -8.14
C ILE A 46 34.54 -19.23 -8.74
N ALA A 47 33.35 -19.36 -8.19
CA ALA A 47 32.32 -20.25 -8.72
C ALA A 47 31.93 -19.93 -10.18
N ALA A 48 31.80 -18.63 -10.50
CA ALA A 48 31.52 -18.20 -11.86
C ALA A 48 32.67 -18.51 -12.82
N LYS A 49 33.94 -18.28 -12.42
CA LYS A 49 35.13 -18.58 -13.22
C LYS A 49 35.32 -20.08 -13.43
N SER A 50 34.93 -20.89 -12.44
CA SER A 50 35.05 -22.35 -12.52
C SER A 50 33.85 -23.01 -13.22
N GLY A 51 32.94 -22.25 -13.83
CA GLY A 51 31.76 -22.80 -14.49
C GLY A 51 30.76 -23.48 -13.54
N ALA A 52 31.02 -23.46 -12.24
CA ALA A 52 30.12 -23.89 -11.19
C ALA A 52 29.05 -22.82 -10.96
N GLY A 53 28.33 -22.42 -12.03
CA GLY A 53 27.30 -21.39 -11.93
C GLY A 53 26.39 -21.67 -10.74
N ILE A 54 26.68 -21.06 -9.60
CA ILE A 54 25.79 -21.01 -8.45
C ILE A 54 24.71 -20.03 -8.86
N THR A 55 23.75 -20.54 -9.66
CA THR A 55 22.51 -19.84 -9.98
C THR A 55 21.56 -19.97 -8.79
N ASN A 56 21.95 -19.40 -7.66
CA ASN A 56 20.97 -18.66 -6.90
C ASN A 56 21.12 -17.23 -7.41
N HIS A 57 20.25 -16.82 -8.30
CA HIS A 57 19.90 -15.43 -8.45
C HIS A 57 19.32 -14.94 -7.11
N VAL A 58 20.18 -14.77 -6.11
CA VAL A 58 20.00 -13.65 -5.22
C VAL A 58 20.48 -12.50 -6.09
N GLU A 59 19.61 -11.99 -6.95
CA GLU A 59 19.74 -10.66 -7.48
C GLU A 59 19.83 -9.75 -6.26
N PHE A 60 21.06 -9.41 -5.84
CA PHE A 60 21.30 -8.24 -5.04
C PHE A 60 21.03 -7.00 -5.91
N SER A 61 19.84 -6.90 -6.44
CA SER A 61 19.35 -5.62 -6.89
C SER A 61 19.09 -4.85 -5.59
N ARG A 62 20.10 -4.06 -5.22
CA ARG A 62 20.00 -3.19 -4.06
C ARG A 62 18.75 -2.34 -4.23
N VAL A 63 17.78 -2.53 -3.36
CA VAL A 63 16.59 -1.69 -3.32
C VAL A 63 17.06 -0.26 -3.10
N LEU A 64 16.75 0.62 -4.05
CA LEU A 64 17.06 2.03 -3.97
C LEU A 64 15.86 2.78 -3.41
N PRO A 65 16.04 3.58 -2.36
CA PRO A 65 15.00 4.47 -1.87
C PRO A 65 14.61 5.51 -2.93
N SER A 66 13.34 5.90 -2.95
CA SER A 66 12.78 6.85 -3.93
C SER A 66 13.50 8.20 -3.93
N GLY A 67 13.92 8.71 -2.77
CA GLY A 67 14.64 9.96 -2.64
C GLY A 67 16.06 9.97 -3.21
N ARG A 68 16.62 8.79 -3.54
CA ARG A 68 17.96 8.64 -4.15
C ARG A 68 17.91 8.40 -5.64
N LEU A 69 16.74 8.38 -6.23
CA LEU A 69 16.59 8.21 -7.67
C LEU A 69 16.83 9.52 -8.40
N PHE A 70 17.53 9.44 -9.52
CA PHE A 70 17.68 10.53 -10.49
C PHE A 70 17.41 9.99 -11.89
N ALA A 71 17.13 10.86 -12.84
CA ALA A 71 16.82 10.46 -14.22
C ALA A 71 18.01 9.81 -14.91
N GLY A 72 17.75 8.80 -15.74
CA GLY A 72 18.77 8.11 -16.53
C GLY A 72 19.37 6.86 -15.87
N LEU A 73 18.94 6.50 -14.66
CA LEU A 73 19.31 5.21 -14.09
C LEU A 73 18.67 4.08 -14.89
N ASN A 74 19.42 3.00 -15.07
CA ASN A 74 18.95 1.76 -15.67
C ASN A 74 19.15 0.62 -14.70
N ASP A 75 18.31 -0.40 -14.82
CA ASP A 75 18.38 -1.62 -14.00
C ASP A 75 18.28 -1.37 -12.49
N VAL A 76 17.32 -0.52 -12.11
CA VAL A 76 17.05 -0.20 -10.70
C VAL A 76 15.97 -1.10 -10.12
N THR A 77 16.10 -1.39 -8.84
CA THR A 77 15.05 -2.04 -8.03
C THR A 77 14.55 -1.06 -6.98
N VAL A 78 13.23 -0.94 -6.91
CA VAL A 78 12.54 -0.11 -5.92
C VAL A 78 11.50 -0.96 -5.22
N GLU A 79 11.32 -0.76 -3.92
CA GLU A 79 10.29 -1.42 -3.13
C GLU A 79 9.58 -0.41 -2.24
N GLY A 80 8.29 -0.59 -2.04
CA GLY A 80 7.50 0.27 -1.17
C GLY A 80 6.04 -0.15 -1.09
N ARG A 81 5.25 0.63 -0.38
CA ARG A 81 3.80 0.42 -0.25
C ARG A 81 3.06 1.03 -1.42
N LEU A 82 2.19 0.26 -2.05
CA LEU A 82 1.31 0.72 -3.12
C LEU A 82 0.17 1.57 -2.53
N VAL A 83 0.09 2.84 -2.90
CA VAL A 83 -0.91 3.80 -2.37
C VAL A 83 -1.92 4.28 -3.41
N ALA A 84 -1.64 4.10 -4.69
CA ALA A 84 -2.62 4.36 -5.75
C ALA A 84 -2.38 3.46 -6.96
N VAL A 85 -3.48 3.00 -7.57
CA VAL A 85 -3.53 2.27 -8.83
C VAL A 85 -4.43 3.05 -9.79
N PHE A 86 -3.86 3.61 -10.84
CA PHE A 86 -4.63 4.37 -11.83
C PHE A 86 -5.14 3.45 -12.93
N PRO A 87 -6.31 3.73 -13.51
CA PRO A 87 -6.86 2.95 -14.60
C PRO A 87 -5.90 2.84 -15.78
N VAL A 88 -5.87 1.67 -16.42
CA VAL A 88 -5.17 1.47 -17.68
C VAL A 88 -5.79 2.36 -18.76
N ARG A 89 -4.94 3.05 -19.52
CA ARG A 89 -5.35 3.90 -20.64
C ARG A 89 -4.69 3.43 -21.90
N SER A 90 -5.44 3.41 -22.99
CA SER A 90 -4.88 3.27 -24.32
C SER A 90 -4.46 4.62 -24.86
N PHE A 91 -3.37 4.65 -25.58
CA PHE A 91 -2.92 5.80 -26.35
C PHE A 91 -2.70 5.39 -27.80
N SER A 92 -3.00 6.29 -28.70
CA SER A 92 -2.76 6.13 -30.14
C SER A 92 -2.19 7.43 -30.66
N GLY A 93 -0.99 7.37 -31.23
CA GLY A 93 -0.35 8.47 -31.92
C GLY A 93 0.05 8.02 -33.32
N ASP A 94 0.55 8.94 -34.14
CA ASP A 94 0.83 8.72 -35.58
C ASP A 94 1.81 7.55 -35.83
N GLU A 95 2.71 7.25 -34.90
CA GLU A 95 3.70 6.20 -35.06
C GLU A 95 3.60 5.07 -34.01
N LYS A 96 2.91 5.26 -32.91
CA LYS A 96 2.86 4.30 -31.81
C LYS A 96 1.51 4.29 -31.11
N SER A 97 1.00 3.08 -30.91
CA SER A 97 -0.16 2.83 -30.05
C SER A 97 0.23 1.87 -28.94
N GLY A 98 -0.48 1.93 -27.84
CA GLY A 98 -0.20 1.05 -26.70
C GLY A 98 -1.08 1.32 -25.49
N LYS A 99 -0.74 0.66 -24.41
CA LYS A 99 -1.40 0.82 -23.10
C LYS A 99 -0.42 1.42 -22.11
N ILE A 100 -0.92 2.22 -21.19
CA ILE A 100 -0.17 2.80 -20.08
C ILE A 100 -0.99 2.72 -18.81
N ALA A 101 -0.35 2.39 -17.71
CA ALA A 101 -0.91 2.52 -16.37
C ALA A 101 0.10 3.17 -15.44
N ASN A 102 -0.40 3.87 -14.44
CA ASN A 102 0.42 4.48 -13.41
C ASN A 102 0.08 3.89 -12.05
N LEU A 103 1.11 3.73 -11.24
CA LEU A 103 0.99 3.38 -9.84
C LEU A 103 1.67 4.47 -9.01
N MET A 104 1.29 4.64 -7.75
CA MET A 104 2.04 5.42 -6.78
C MET A 104 2.54 4.52 -5.67
N LEU A 105 3.82 4.58 -5.43
CA LEU A 105 4.54 3.84 -4.41
C LEU A 105 5.02 4.81 -3.34
N VAL A 106 5.03 4.36 -2.09
CA VAL A 106 5.58 5.11 -0.95
C VAL A 106 6.65 4.27 -0.28
N ASP A 107 7.78 4.89 -0.02
CA ASP A 107 8.84 4.34 0.84
C ASP A 107 9.18 5.31 1.99
N GLU A 108 10.28 5.10 2.70
CA GLU A 108 10.66 5.97 3.81
C GLU A 108 11.05 7.39 3.38
N GLU A 109 11.54 7.56 2.16
CA GLU A 109 12.10 8.81 1.65
C GLU A 109 11.13 9.62 0.79
N GLY A 110 10.06 8.98 0.24
CA GLY A 110 9.13 9.74 -0.60
C GLY A 110 8.01 8.94 -1.26
N MET A 111 7.37 9.62 -2.20
CA MET A 111 6.37 9.06 -3.11
C MET A 111 6.94 8.99 -4.51
N LEU A 112 6.85 7.81 -5.14
CA LEU A 112 7.37 7.54 -6.47
C LEU A 112 6.24 7.13 -7.41
N ARG A 113 6.18 7.77 -8.57
CA ARG A 113 5.32 7.32 -9.66
C ARG A 113 6.00 6.19 -10.42
N VAL A 114 5.27 5.09 -10.61
CA VAL A 114 5.70 3.94 -11.40
C VAL A 114 4.85 3.85 -12.65
N VAL A 115 5.47 3.81 -13.81
CA VAL A 115 4.82 3.81 -15.13
C VAL A 115 4.97 2.44 -15.78
N LEU A 116 3.84 1.81 -16.06
CA LEU A 116 3.75 0.51 -16.71
C LEU A 116 3.35 0.70 -18.18
N TRP A 117 4.05 -0.01 -19.08
CA TRP A 117 3.79 0.05 -20.51
C TRP A 117 3.31 -1.29 -21.05
N ASN A 118 2.34 -1.24 -21.97
CA ASN A 118 1.86 -2.36 -22.78
C ASN A 118 1.52 -3.61 -21.94
N ASP A 119 2.22 -4.71 -22.16
CA ASP A 119 2.06 -6.00 -21.45
C ASP A 119 2.22 -5.88 -19.94
N LYS A 120 3.03 -4.93 -19.46
CA LYS A 120 3.18 -4.71 -18.01
C LYS A 120 1.91 -4.17 -17.35
N THR A 121 1.00 -3.54 -18.10
CA THR A 121 -0.29 -3.09 -17.56
C THR A 121 -1.18 -4.25 -17.14
N GLU A 122 -1.03 -5.42 -17.77
CA GLU A 122 -1.83 -6.61 -17.47
C GLU A 122 -1.48 -7.25 -16.12
N VAL A 123 -0.29 -6.93 -15.61
CA VAL A 123 0.16 -7.41 -14.29
C VAL A 123 -0.75 -6.90 -13.17
N ILE A 124 -1.33 -5.72 -13.32
CA ILE A 124 -2.25 -5.14 -12.33
C ILE A 124 -3.41 -6.09 -12.03
N GLU A 125 -4.02 -6.64 -13.07
CA GLU A 125 -5.15 -7.58 -12.92
C GLU A 125 -4.67 -9.01 -12.63
N ARG A 126 -3.62 -9.46 -13.33
CA ARG A 126 -3.09 -10.82 -13.20
C ARG A 126 -2.56 -11.13 -11.80
N GLU A 127 -1.80 -10.21 -11.20
CA GLU A 127 -1.25 -10.33 -9.85
C GLU A 127 -2.22 -9.78 -8.78
N GLY A 128 -3.35 -9.19 -9.21
CA GLY A 128 -4.34 -8.63 -8.31
C GLY A 128 -3.76 -7.51 -7.42
N LEU A 129 -2.96 -6.61 -8.00
CA LEU A 129 -2.31 -5.53 -7.24
C LEU A 129 -3.33 -4.67 -6.51
N GLN A 130 -3.21 -4.60 -5.20
CA GLN A 130 -4.11 -3.86 -4.32
C GLN A 130 -3.36 -2.81 -3.53
N ILE A 131 -4.06 -1.75 -3.18
CA ILE A 131 -3.55 -0.71 -2.30
C ILE A 131 -3.25 -1.30 -0.92
N GLY A 132 -2.15 -0.85 -0.34
CA GLY A 132 -1.64 -1.35 0.94
C GLY A 132 -0.60 -2.44 0.81
N GLN A 133 -0.54 -3.17 -0.31
CA GLN A 133 0.48 -4.18 -0.56
C GLN A 133 1.87 -3.55 -0.66
N ILE A 134 2.89 -4.29 -0.23
CA ILE A 134 4.28 -3.96 -0.47
C ILE A 134 4.69 -4.61 -1.78
N VAL A 135 5.17 -3.80 -2.71
CA VAL A 135 5.50 -4.24 -4.07
C VAL A 135 6.93 -3.87 -4.40
N ARG A 136 7.65 -4.83 -4.94
CA ARG A 136 9.01 -4.67 -5.46
C ARG A 136 8.97 -4.62 -6.98
N PHE A 137 9.58 -3.59 -7.53
CA PHE A 137 9.76 -3.39 -8.97
C PHE A 137 11.23 -3.57 -9.31
N LEU A 138 11.53 -4.60 -10.12
CA LEU A 138 12.90 -4.98 -10.50
C LEU A 138 13.18 -4.58 -11.94
N HIS A 139 14.44 -4.25 -12.22
CA HIS A 139 14.94 -3.91 -13.56
C HIS A 139 14.18 -2.76 -14.23
N GLY A 140 13.79 -1.76 -13.42
CA GLY A 140 13.21 -0.53 -13.92
C GLY A 140 14.26 0.45 -14.45
N TYR A 141 13.82 1.50 -15.09
CA TYR A 141 14.65 2.62 -15.50
C TYR A 141 13.97 3.94 -15.14
N THR A 142 14.75 4.97 -14.86
CA THR A 142 14.24 6.25 -14.41
C THR A 142 14.24 7.30 -15.51
N LYS A 143 13.18 8.12 -15.53
CA LYS A 143 13.05 9.30 -16.39
C LYS A 143 12.48 10.46 -15.59
N GLU A 144 12.65 11.66 -16.08
CA GLU A 144 11.89 12.82 -15.62
C GLU A 144 10.57 12.94 -16.37
N ASP A 145 9.53 13.33 -15.64
CA ASP A 145 8.30 13.80 -16.24
C ASP A 145 8.47 15.22 -16.81
N LYS A 146 7.41 15.75 -17.42
CA LYS A 146 7.42 17.11 -17.99
C LYS A 146 7.58 18.24 -16.95
N TYR A 147 7.58 17.91 -15.67
CA TYR A 147 7.76 18.86 -14.56
C TYR A 147 9.09 18.65 -13.83
N GLY A 148 9.98 17.79 -14.36
CA GLY A 148 11.28 17.47 -13.75
C GLY A 148 11.21 16.50 -12.56
N LYS A 149 10.07 15.82 -12.35
CA LYS A 149 9.95 14.80 -11.31
C LYS A 149 10.40 13.46 -11.82
N VAL A 150 11.19 12.74 -11.02
CA VAL A 150 11.68 11.40 -11.38
C VAL A 150 10.54 10.39 -11.28
N GLU A 151 10.41 9.57 -12.32
CA GLU A 151 9.48 8.45 -12.41
C GLU A 151 10.24 7.15 -12.66
N LEU A 152 9.74 6.03 -12.14
CA LEU A 152 10.22 4.68 -12.47
C LEU A 152 9.40 4.13 -13.62
N HIS A 153 10.06 3.72 -14.69
CA HIS A 153 9.42 3.08 -15.84
C HIS A 153 9.75 1.60 -15.88
N LEU A 154 8.76 0.77 -16.17
CA LEU A 154 8.92 -0.66 -16.32
C LEU A 154 8.96 -1.04 -17.81
N GLY A 155 10.10 -1.60 -18.23
CA GLY A 155 10.31 -2.11 -19.58
C GLY A 155 10.09 -3.62 -19.68
N VAL A 156 10.44 -4.20 -20.83
CA VAL A 156 10.24 -5.63 -21.13
C VAL A 156 10.90 -6.54 -20.08
N LYS A 157 12.12 -6.20 -19.64
CA LYS A 157 12.89 -7.01 -18.67
C LYS A 157 12.41 -6.84 -17.22
N SER A 158 11.62 -5.79 -16.94
CA SER A 158 11.17 -5.51 -15.58
C SER A 158 10.24 -6.59 -15.03
N LYS A 159 10.35 -6.84 -13.73
CA LYS A 159 9.48 -7.74 -12.98
C LYS A 159 8.78 -6.99 -11.86
N ILE A 160 7.63 -7.51 -11.45
CA ILE A 160 6.83 -6.99 -10.35
C ILE A 160 6.60 -8.15 -9.38
N GLU A 161 6.91 -7.94 -8.13
CA GLU A 161 6.79 -8.95 -7.08
C GLU A 161 6.04 -8.34 -5.88
N VAL A 162 5.05 -9.05 -5.36
CA VAL A 162 4.39 -8.67 -4.10
C VAL A 162 5.21 -9.26 -2.95
N ASN A 163 5.65 -8.39 -2.06
CA ASN A 163 6.39 -8.80 -0.87
C ASN A 163 5.41 -9.05 0.28
N ASN A 164 5.31 -10.30 0.71
CA ASN A 164 4.45 -10.73 1.81
C ASN A 164 5.22 -10.94 3.13
N ASP A 165 6.47 -10.47 3.22
CA ASP A 165 7.25 -10.56 4.45
C ASP A 165 6.66 -9.64 5.52
N PRO A 166 6.15 -10.16 6.65
CA PRO A 166 5.52 -9.36 7.69
C PRO A 166 6.51 -8.43 8.43
N GLN A 167 7.81 -8.66 8.30
CA GLN A 167 8.85 -7.81 8.90
C GLN A 167 9.12 -6.55 8.06
N VAL A 168 8.72 -6.55 6.79
CA VAL A 168 8.89 -5.39 5.91
C VAL A 168 7.67 -4.48 6.04
N ASN A 169 7.90 -3.26 6.48
CA ASN A 169 6.85 -2.26 6.62
C ASN A 169 7.30 -0.93 6.02
N TYR A 170 6.45 -0.34 5.20
CA TYR A 170 6.63 0.98 4.61
C TYR A 170 5.52 1.92 5.07
N PRO A 171 5.78 3.24 5.09
CA PRO A 171 4.79 4.22 5.48
C PRO A 171 3.51 4.13 4.64
N THR A 172 2.46 4.69 5.17
CA THR A 172 1.20 4.89 4.46
C THR A 172 1.15 6.28 3.81
N VAL A 173 0.12 6.54 3.03
CA VAL A 173 -0.06 7.82 2.31
C VAL A 173 -0.12 9.02 3.27
N GLU A 174 -0.57 8.83 4.49
CA GLU A 174 -0.71 9.85 5.52
C GLU A 174 0.61 10.55 5.86
N LYS A 175 1.74 9.84 5.81
CA LYS A 175 3.08 10.41 6.04
C LYS A 175 3.41 11.55 5.05
N PHE A 176 2.87 11.47 3.84
CA PHE A 176 3.16 12.38 2.74
C PHE A 176 1.94 13.25 2.33
N ALA A 177 0.86 13.14 3.07
CA ALA A 177 -0.29 14.00 2.87
C ALA A 177 0.01 15.43 3.35
N SER A 178 -0.37 16.39 2.54
CA SER A 178 -0.31 17.82 2.92
C SER A 178 -1.44 18.14 3.88
N LYS A 179 -1.19 19.04 4.83
CA LYS A 179 -2.25 19.62 5.65
C LYS A 179 -3.05 20.60 4.82
N ILE A 180 -4.37 20.57 4.94
CA ILE A 180 -5.28 21.45 4.19
C ILE A 180 -4.98 22.92 4.48
N GLY A 181 -4.71 23.27 5.75
CA GLY A 181 -4.39 24.62 6.18
C GLY A 181 -3.07 25.20 5.65
N GLU A 182 -2.18 24.35 5.10
CA GLU A 182 -0.90 24.74 4.54
C GLU A 182 -0.96 24.98 3.02
N ILE A 183 -2.10 24.67 2.37
CA ILE A 183 -2.25 24.80 0.92
C ILE A 183 -2.20 26.28 0.51
N ASN A 184 -1.31 26.58 -0.41
CA ASN A 184 -1.08 27.91 -0.96
C ASN A 184 -0.74 27.85 -2.46
N ASN A 185 -0.41 28.96 -3.07
CA ASN A 185 -0.13 29.10 -4.50
C ASN A 185 1.15 28.40 -4.98
N THR A 186 2.00 27.92 -4.09
CA THR A 186 3.19 27.13 -4.47
C THR A 186 2.84 25.67 -4.74
N PHE A 187 1.68 25.21 -4.32
CA PHE A 187 1.21 23.84 -4.56
C PHE A 187 0.54 23.76 -5.94
N SER A 188 1.08 22.96 -6.84
CA SER A 188 0.40 22.59 -8.09
C SER A 188 -0.48 21.35 -7.94
N ASN A 189 0.00 20.37 -7.16
CA ASN A 189 -0.71 19.14 -6.83
C ASN A 189 -0.50 18.80 -5.35
N VAL A 190 -1.51 18.15 -4.75
CA VAL A 190 -1.49 17.74 -3.34
C VAL A 190 -1.94 16.31 -3.18
N HIS A 191 -1.49 15.70 -2.09
CA HIS A 191 -2.02 14.47 -1.55
C HIS A 191 -2.74 14.81 -0.24
N LEU A 192 -4.00 14.44 -0.10
CA LEU A 192 -4.82 14.79 1.06
C LEU A 192 -5.41 13.55 1.69
N VAL A 193 -5.50 13.57 3.00
CA VAL A 193 -6.25 12.62 3.82
C VAL A 193 -7.20 13.42 4.68
N GLY A 194 -8.46 13.04 4.68
CA GLY A 194 -9.43 13.77 5.48
C GLY A 194 -10.80 13.11 5.54
N LEU A 195 -11.67 13.73 6.31
CA LEU A 195 -13.05 13.34 6.49
C LEU A 195 -13.94 14.16 5.55
N ILE A 196 -14.86 13.50 4.87
CA ILE A 196 -15.89 14.20 4.07
C ILE A 196 -16.90 14.83 5.02
N LYS A 197 -16.97 16.15 5.04
CA LYS A 197 -17.92 16.93 5.86
C LYS A 197 -19.29 17.00 5.21
N GLU A 198 -19.33 17.33 3.92
CA GLU A 198 -20.55 17.55 3.16
C GLU A 198 -20.34 17.18 1.70
N VAL A 199 -21.38 16.71 1.02
CA VAL A 199 -21.36 16.31 -0.40
C VAL A 199 -22.47 17.03 -1.13
N PHE A 200 -22.13 17.70 -2.24
CA PHE A 200 -23.06 18.37 -3.14
C PHE A 200 -23.23 17.53 -4.41
N GLY A 201 -24.46 17.20 -4.75
CA GLY A 201 -24.79 16.33 -5.88
C GLY A 201 -24.23 16.80 -7.21
N PRO A 202 -24.19 15.92 -8.20
CA PRO A 202 -23.63 16.24 -9.51
C PRO A 202 -24.45 17.29 -10.25
N LYS A 203 -23.75 18.12 -11.03
CA LYS A 203 -24.30 19.11 -11.95
C LYS A 203 -23.70 18.92 -13.33
N THR A 204 -24.48 19.15 -14.37
CA THR A 204 -24.02 19.18 -15.76
C THR A 204 -23.81 20.62 -16.22
N PHE A 205 -22.95 20.81 -17.20
CA PHE A 205 -22.71 22.08 -17.87
C PHE A 205 -22.29 21.83 -19.31
N THR A 206 -22.56 22.80 -20.17
CA THR A 206 -22.13 22.74 -21.58
C THR A 206 -20.74 23.38 -21.69
N LYS A 207 -19.79 22.65 -22.29
CA LYS A 207 -18.45 23.17 -22.59
C LYS A 207 -18.48 24.07 -23.83
N GLY A 208 -17.40 24.81 -24.04
CA GLY A 208 -17.28 25.71 -25.20
C GLY A 208 -17.29 25.02 -26.57
N ASP A 209 -17.05 23.69 -26.61
CA ASP A 209 -17.15 22.82 -27.79
C ASP A 209 -18.52 22.17 -27.95
N ASN A 210 -19.54 22.63 -27.23
CA ASN A 210 -20.90 22.09 -27.15
C ASN A 210 -21.01 20.66 -26.60
N THR A 211 -19.95 20.09 -26.02
CA THR A 211 -20.04 18.80 -25.31
C THR A 211 -20.49 19.02 -23.86
N GLU A 212 -21.21 18.02 -23.32
CA GLU A 212 -21.60 18.09 -21.90
C GLU A 212 -20.42 17.72 -20.99
N GLY A 213 -20.29 18.50 -19.91
CA GLY A 213 -19.43 18.18 -18.79
C GLY A 213 -20.25 17.90 -17.54
N LYS A 214 -19.67 17.15 -16.61
CA LYS A 214 -20.28 16.83 -15.31
C LYS A 214 -19.29 17.16 -14.19
N PHE A 215 -19.77 17.72 -13.11
CA PHE A 215 -18.96 17.92 -11.91
C PHE A 215 -19.79 17.70 -10.64
N MET A 216 -19.12 17.36 -9.56
CA MET A 216 -19.68 17.38 -8.22
C MET A 216 -18.68 18.00 -7.26
N ARG A 217 -19.16 18.41 -6.08
CA ARG A 217 -18.33 19.02 -5.04
C ARG A 217 -18.53 18.32 -3.73
N PHE A 218 -17.50 18.33 -2.90
CA PHE A 218 -17.62 17.98 -1.50
C PHE A 218 -16.64 18.80 -0.66
N ILE A 219 -16.88 18.89 0.63
CA ILE A 219 -15.97 19.53 1.58
C ILE A 219 -15.18 18.44 2.27
N LEU A 220 -13.86 18.52 2.17
CA LEU A 220 -12.91 17.68 2.87
C LEU A 220 -12.35 18.46 4.06
N VAL A 221 -12.24 17.79 5.21
CA VAL A 221 -11.74 18.40 6.44
C VAL A 221 -10.65 17.50 7.04
N ASP A 222 -9.58 18.12 7.53
CA ASP A 222 -8.58 17.51 8.39
C ASP A 222 -8.48 18.25 9.73
N ASP A 223 -7.46 17.96 10.53
CA ASP A 223 -7.22 18.62 11.81
C ASP A 223 -6.75 20.08 11.71
N SER A 224 -6.45 20.55 10.51
CA SER A 224 -5.91 21.91 10.27
C SER A 224 -6.93 22.87 9.64
N ALA A 225 -7.76 22.40 8.71
CA ALA A 225 -8.72 23.24 7.98
C ALA A 225 -9.73 22.41 7.18
N GLU A 226 -10.54 23.13 6.37
CA GLU A 226 -11.45 22.53 5.38
C GLU A 226 -11.18 23.09 3.98
N ILE A 227 -11.40 22.27 2.93
CA ILE A 227 -11.23 22.64 1.55
C ILE A 227 -12.33 22.06 0.66
N THR A 228 -12.74 22.83 -0.34
CA THR A 228 -13.64 22.36 -1.39
C THR A 228 -12.89 21.48 -2.36
N VAL A 229 -13.40 20.29 -2.62
CA VAL A 229 -12.90 19.38 -3.65
C VAL A 229 -13.91 19.30 -4.79
N VAL A 230 -13.46 19.53 -6.02
CA VAL A 230 -14.27 19.52 -7.24
C VAL A 230 -13.90 18.29 -8.08
N VAL A 231 -14.84 17.40 -8.28
CA VAL A 231 -14.67 16.17 -9.07
C VAL A 231 -15.23 16.37 -10.46
N TRP A 232 -14.52 15.94 -11.50
CA TRP A 232 -14.86 16.20 -12.89
C TRP A 232 -15.16 14.95 -13.71
N ASN A 233 -16.17 15.07 -14.57
CA ASN A 233 -16.51 14.13 -15.65
C ASN A 233 -16.61 12.67 -15.18
N GLY A 234 -15.98 11.71 -15.87
CA GLY A 234 -16.04 10.29 -15.54
C GLY A 234 -15.63 9.91 -14.12
N LYS A 235 -14.88 10.77 -13.39
CA LYS A 235 -14.63 10.55 -11.97
C LYS A 235 -15.89 10.75 -11.11
N VAL A 236 -16.83 11.60 -11.54
CA VAL A 236 -18.12 11.77 -10.87
C VAL A 236 -18.89 10.45 -10.87
N ASP A 237 -18.96 9.77 -12.01
CA ASP A 237 -19.72 8.53 -12.15
C ASP A 237 -19.19 7.40 -11.25
N VAL A 238 -17.87 7.39 -11.02
CA VAL A 238 -17.19 6.42 -10.13
C VAL A 238 -17.42 6.77 -8.66
N LEU A 239 -17.38 8.05 -8.30
CA LEU A 239 -17.31 8.48 -6.90
C LEU A 239 -18.67 8.86 -6.31
N GLU A 240 -19.66 9.22 -7.13
CA GLU A 240 -20.96 9.72 -6.69
C GLU A 240 -21.64 8.82 -5.64
N LYS A 241 -21.57 7.50 -5.83
CA LYS A 241 -22.16 6.51 -4.91
C LYS A 241 -21.32 6.24 -3.65
N GLN A 242 -20.04 6.57 -3.72
CA GLN A 242 -19.08 6.26 -2.66
C GLN A 242 -18.90 7.44 -1.68
N LEU A 243 -18.97 8.68 -2.18
CA LEU A 243 -18.80 9.87 -1.38
C LEU A 243 -20.02 10.09 -0.48
N LYS A 244 -19.81 10.03 0.83
CA LYS A 244 -20.83 10.26 1.86
C LYS A 244 -20.22 11.06 3.01
N PRO A 245 -21.00 11.91 3.69
CA PRO A 245 -20.54 12.58 4.91
C PRO A 245 -20.03 11.57 5.95
N LYS A 246 -19.05 11.99 6.73
CA LYS A 246 -18.39 11.19 7.80
C LYS A 246 -17.60 9.97 7.27
N VAL A 247 -17.24 9.96 6.00
CA VAL A 247 -16.38 8.95 5.40
C VAL A 247 -14.99 9.52 5.22
N CYS A 248 -13.97 8.81 5.61
CA CYS A 248 -12.58 9.15 5.33
C CYS A 248 -12.21 8.86 3.89
N MET A 249 -11.31 9.65 3.34
CA MET A 249 -10.79 9.42 2.01
C MET A 249 -9.32 9.80 1.86
N TYR A 250 -8.65 9.15 0.91
CA TYR A 250 -7.38 9.60 0.36
C TYR A 250 -7.58 10.21 -1.01
N LEU A 251 -6.92 11.32 -1.22
CA LEU A 251 -6.77 11.94 -2.52
C LEU A 251 -5.29 11.98 -2.88
N VAL A 252 -4.92 11.32 -3.96
CA VAL A 252 -3.56 11.35 -4.50
C VAL A 252 -3.57 12.14 -5.80
N ASN A 253 -2.67 13.12 -5.91
CA ASN A 253 -2.49 13.96 -7.08
C ASN A 253 -3.72 14.84 -7.41
N GLY A 254 -4.31 15.48 -6.39
CA GLY A 254 -5.32 16.52 -6.58
C GLY A 254 -4.69 17.82 -7.04
N LYS A 255 -5.26 18.52 -8.03
CA LYS A 255 -4.76 19.80 -8.56
C LYS A 255 -5.26 20.96 -7.73
N VAL A 256 -4.35 21.77 -7.22
CA VAL A 256 -4.70 23.00 -6.50
C VAL A 256 -5.10 24.08 -7.51
N LYS A 257 -6.20 24.77 -7.23
CA LYS A 257 -6.71 25.90 -7.98
C LYS A 257 -7.06 27.04 -7.04
N GLU A 258 -6.70 28.25 -7.43
CA GLU A 258 -7.16 29.45 -6.76
C GLU A 258 -8.61 29.77 -7.18
N LYS A 259 -9.43 30.13 -6.21
CA LYS A 259 -10.85 30.51 -6.45
C LYS A 259 -10.97 32.00 -6.80
N GLU A 260 -11.92 32.32 -7.64
CA GLU A 260 -12.38 33.71 -7.79
C GLU A 260 -12.90 34.20 -6.43
N GLY A 261 -12.27 35.27 -5.92
CA GLY A 261 -12.58 35.80 -4.58
C GLY A 261 -11.65 35.36 -3.46
N GLY A 262 -10.61 34.60 -3.79
CA GLY A 262 -9.55 34.19 -2.87
C GLY A 262 -9.74 32.79 -2.26
N GLY A 263 -8.65 32.28 -1.74
CA GLY A 263 -8.57 30.91 -1.21
C GLY A 263 -8.40 29.85 -2.31
N PHE A 264 -8.35 28.59 -1.90
CA PHE A 264 -8.02 27.46 -2.79
C PHE A 264 -9.13 26.42 -2.82
N GLU A 265 -9.15 25.66 -3.90
CA GLU A 265 -9.92 24.42 -4.04
C GLU A 265 -9.06 23.36 -4.71
N VAL A 266 -9.43 22.08 -4.56
CA VAL A 266 -8.71 20.97 -5.15
C VAL A 266 -9.55 20.30 -6.20
N HIS A 267 -9.00 20.14 -7.39
CA HIS A 267 -9.65 19.51 -8.53
C HIS A 267 -9.20 18.06 -8.68
N VAL A 268 -10.17 17.18 -8.87
CA VAL A 268 -10.02 15.74 -9.09
C VAL A 268 -10.44 15.40 -10.51
N ASP A 269 -9.51 14.97 -11.32
CA ASP A 269 -9.75 14.53 -12.71
C ASP A 269 -9.21 13.12 -12.96
N SER A 270 -9.09 12.75 -14.22
CA SER A 270 -8.59 11.43 -14.61
C SER A 270 -7.15 11.15 -14.18
N ALA A 271 -6.35 12.17 -13.85
CA ALA A 271 -4.98 12.04 -13.35
C ALA A 271 -4.91 11.95 -11.83
N SER A 272 -6.03 12.14 -11.13
CA SER A 272 -6.14 12.02 -9.69
C SER A 272 -6.61 10.61 -9.30
N PHE A 273 -6.17 10.15 -8.14
CA PHE A 273 -6.67 8.93 -7.52
C PHE A 273 -7.43 9.28 -6.24
N VAL A 274 -8.59 8.69 -6.06
CA VAL A 274 -9.41 8.83 -4.85
C VAL A 274 -9.76 7.44 -4.37
N GLN A 275 -9.43 7.17 -3.14
CA GLN A 275 -9.92 6.03 -2.40
C GLN A 275 -10.82 6.51 -1.27
N VAL A 276 -12.08 6.15 -1.36
CA VAL A 276 -13.01 6.32 -0.27
C VAL A 276 -12.84 5.11 0.64
N GLN A 277 -12.37 5.36 1.83
CA GLN A 277 -12.36 4.32 2.85
C GLN A 277 -13.72 4.32 3.51
N SER A 278 -14.34 3.15 3.59
CA SER A 278 -15.47 2.96 4.48
C SER A 278 -14.97 3.36 5.87
N ALA A 279 -15.30 4.57 6.33
CA ALA A 279 -14.82 5.20 7.54
C ALA A 279 -13.51 4.59 8.09
N ILE A 280 -12.33 5.18 7.78
CA ILE A 280 -11.26 5.11 8.76
C ILE A 280 -11.79 5.96 9.92
N LEU A 281 -12.49 5.32 10.77
CA LEU A 281 -12.72 5.81 12.09
C LEU A 281 -11.32 6.00 12.67
N GLN A 282 -10.98 7.20 13.09
CA GLN A 282 -9.81 7.43 13.92
C GLN A 282 -9.74 6.25 14.88
N ARG A 283 -8.55 5.64 15.02
CA ARG A 283 -8.38 4.57 16.01
C ARG A 283 -8.86 5.12 17.35
N VAL A 284 -9.99 4.64 17.78
CA VAL A 284 -10.62 5.09 19.01
C VAL A 284 -10.00 4.29 20.14
N LYS A 285 -9.58 4.96 21.19
CA LYS A 285 -9.16 4.29 22.41
C LYS A 285 -10.35 3.57 23.05
N LEU A 286 -10.10 2.39 23.61
CA LEU A 286 -11.17 1.56 24.17
C LEU A 286 -11.97 2.25 25.28
N SER A 287 -11.35 3.19 26.02
CA SER A 287 -12.03 4.02 27.00
C SER A 287 -13.05 5.03 26.41
N ASN A 288 -12.94 5.34 25.13
CA ASN A 288 -13.74 6.36 24.45
C ASN A 288 -14.89 5.77 23.61
N LEU A 289 -15.10 4.46 23.68
CA LEU A 289 -16.19 3.77 22.98
C LEU A 289 -17.54 4.26 23.47
N LYS A 290 -18.50 4.44 22.55
CA LYS A 290 -19.89 4.78 22.84
C LYS A 290 -20.81 3.82 22.10
N GLU A 291 -21.93 3.47 22.72
CA GLU A 291 -22.95 2.63 22.08
C GLU A 291 -23.46 3.28 20.79
N GLY A 292 -23.59 2.47 19.74
CA GLY A 292 -24.03 2.91 18.42
C GLY A 292 -22.89 3.36 17.50
N ASP A 293 -21.68 3.52 18.01
CA ASP A 293 -20.53 3.92 17.22
C ASP A 293 -20.08 2.80 16.27
N ILE A 294 -19.52 3.23 15.16
CA ILE A 294 -18.74 2.37 14.26
C ILE A 294 -17.29 2.80 14.41
N VAL A 295 -16.44 1.88 14.85
CA VAL A 295 -15.09 2.22 15.31
C VAL A 295 -14.01 1.43 14.60
N THR A 296 -12.84 2.02 14.51
CA THR A 296 -11.59 1.31 14.31
C THR A 296 -10.81 1.33 15.62
N VAL A 297 -10.48 0.16 16.13
CA VAL A 297 -9.72 -0.03 17.36
C VAL A 297 -8.54 -0.94 17.11
N GLU A 298 -7.52 -0.79 17.94
CA GLU A 298 -6.33 -1.65 17.92
C GLU A 298 -5.96 -1.98 19.37
N GLY A 299 -5.51 -3.21 19.57
CA GLY A 299 -5.06 -3.65 20.88
C GLY A 299 -4.51 -5.06 20.86
N GLU A 300 -4.07 -5.50 22.02
CA GLU A 300 -3.54 -6.83 22.29
C GLU A 300 -4.67 -7.76 22.73
N VAL A 301 -4.65 -9.01 22.30
CA VAL A 301 -5.56 -10.05 22.72
C VAL A 301 -5.26 -10.47 24.16
N SER A 302 -6.14 -10.15 25.09
CA SER A 302 -5.97 -10.46 26.52
C SER A 302 -6.73 -11.71 26.98
N ASN A 303 -7.71 -12.17 26.21
CA ASN A 303 -8.43 -13.42 26.45
C ASN A 303 -9.01 -13.95 25.14
N VAL A 304 -9.07 -15.28 25.01
CA VAL A 304 -9.66 -15.97 23.84
C VAL A 304 -10.64 -17.02 24.31
N GLU A 305 -11.87 -16.98 23.81
CA GLU A 305 -12.89 -18.02 24.05
C GLU A 305 -12.95 -18.97 22.85
N SER A 306 -13.46 -20.19 23.07
CA SER A 306 -13.66 -21.15 21.97
C SER A 306 -14.82 -20.71 21.07
N VAL A 307 -14.76 -21.12 19.80
CA VAL A 307 -15.88 -20.99 18.86
C VAL A 307 -17.06 -21.81 19.38
N ARG A 308 -18.23 -21.22 19.42
CA ARG A 308 -19.49 -21.86 19.82
C ARG A 308 -20.57 -21.63 18.77
N GLU A 309 -21.50 -22.57 18.68
CA GLU A 309 -22.72 -22.41 17.90
C GLU A 309 -23.80 -21.77 18.74
N VAL A 310 -24.50 -20.82 18.16
CA VAL A 310 -25.58 -20.05 18.80
C VAL A 310 -26.79 -20.08 17.88
N THR A 311 -27.95 -20.35 18.44
CA THR A 311 -29.22 -20.28 17.71
C THR A 311 -29.78 -18.87 17.77
N THR A 312 -29.98 -18.25 16.59
CA THR A 312 -30.60 -16.93 16.49
C THR A 312 -32.08 -16.98 16.88
N GLY A 313 -32.68 -15.83 17.19
CA GLY A 313 -34.14 -15.73 17.46
C GLY A 313 -35.02 -16.19 16.30
N LYS A 314 -34.45 -16.41 15.10
CA LYS A 314 -35.11 -16.97 13.91
C LYS A 314 -34.86 -18.48 13.72
N GLY A 315 -34.19 -19.15 14.69
CA GLY A 315 -33.90 -20.58 14.64
C GLY A 315 -32.67 -20.96 13.79
N GLU A 316 -31.90 -19.98 13.26
CA GLU A 316 -30.69 -20.25 12.48
C GLU A 316 -29.52 -20.55 13.42
N GLN A 317 -28.76 -21.62 13.17
CA GLN A 317 -27.51 -21.91 13.88
C GLN A 317 -26.36 -21.16 13.21
N ILE A 318 -25.65 -20.36 13.98
CA ILE A 318 -24.52 -19.56 13.52
C ILE A 318 -23.33 -19.70 14.46
N LYS A 319 -22.12 -19.58 13.90
CA LYS A 319 -20.87 -19.58 14.68
C LYS A 319 -20.66 -18.22 15.34
N LEU A 320 -20.24 -18.23 16.58
CA LEU A 320 -19.80 -17.09 17.37
C LEU A 320 -18.42 -17.39 17.94
N PHE A 321 -17.49 -16.50 17.72
CA PHE A 321 -16.19 -16.47 18.36
C PHE A 321 -16.06 -15.20 19.18
N THR A 322 -15.52 -15.28 20.38
CA THR A 322 -15.35 -14.12 21.26
C THR A 322 -13.94 -14.07 21.80
N PHE A 323 -13.41 -12.86 21.89
CA PHE A 323 -12.12 -12.58 22.52
C PHE A 323 -12.18 -11.22 23.24
N GLU A 324 -11.21 -10.95 24.09
CA GLU A 324 -11.05 -9.65 24.74
C GLU A 324 -9.85 -8.91 24.16
N LEU A 325 -10.09 -7.69 23.69
CA LEU A 325 -9.09 -6.77 23.17
C LEU A 325 -8.74 -5.75 24.26
N ARG A 326 -7.44 -5.49 24.47
CA ARG A 326 -6.94 -4.56 25.47
C ARG A 326 -5.99 -3.54 24.83
N ASP A 327 -6.15 -2.28 25.18
CA ASP A 327 -5.17 -1.21 24.95
C ASP A 327 -4.73 -0.61 26.29
N GLU A 328 -3.93 0.45 26.24
CA GLU A 328 -3.45 1.16 27.43
C GLU A 328 -4.57 1.86 28.21
N THR A 329 -5.77 1.97 27.67
CA THR A 329 -6.91 2.68 28.28
C THR A 329 -7.97 1.77 28.87
N GLY A 330 -7.98 0.50 28.48
CA GLY A 330 -8.96 -0.47 28.98
C GLY A 330 -9.04 -1.75 28.17
N SER A 331 -10.11 -2.51 28.40
CA SER A 331 -10.40 -3.72 27.61
C SER A 331 -11.86 -3.73 27.15
N VAL A 332 -12.12 -4.43 26.04
CA VAL A 332 -13.45 -4.60 25.48
C VAL A 332 -13.62 -6.01 24.92
N ARG A 333 -14.81 -6.59 25.12
CA ARG A 333 -15.18 -7.85 24.49
C ARG A 333 -15.46 -7.64 23.01
N VAL A 334 -14.98 -8.55 22.19
CA VAL A 334 -15.21 -8.58 20.74
C VAL A 334 -15.97 -9.84 20.37
N SER A 335 -17.08 -9.67 19.65
CA SER A 335 -17.92 -10.77 19.16
C SER A 335 -17.86 -10.85 17.64
N VAL A 336 -17.35 -11.96 17.13
CA VAL A 336 -17.19 -12.27 15.71
C VAL A 336 -18.22 -13.31 15.28
N TRP A 337 -18.96 -13.04 14.21
CA TRP A 337 -20.11 -13.84 13.81
C TRP A 337 -19.94 -14.54 12.47
N ARG A 338 -20.55 -15.71 12.32
CA ARG A 338 -20.69 -16.45 11.06
C ARG A 338 -19.33 -16.85 10.46
N ASN A 339 -19.17 -16.67 9.14
CA ASN A 339 -17.96 -17.07 8.40
C ASN A 339 -16.70 -16.26 8.80
N GLN A 340 -16.87 -15.07 9.38
CA GLN A 340 -15.73 -14.28 9.85
C GLN A 340 -14.97 -14.97 11.00
N THR A 341 -15.60 -15.91 11.71
CA THR A 341 -14.94 -16.68 12.78
C THR A 341 -13.77 -17.52 12.29
N GLU A 342 -13.73 -17.89 11.02
CA GLU A 342 -12.65 -18.71 10.43
C GLU A 342 -11.29 -18.03 10.44
N GLN A 343 -11.27 -16.69 10.38
CA GLN A 343 -10.04 -15.88 10.42
C GLN A 343 -9.33 -15.94 11.78
N PHE A 344 -10.03 -16.39 12.81
CA PHE A 344 -9.55 -16.41 14.20
C PHE A 344 -9.16 -17.80 14.71
N SER A 345 -9.10 -18.79 13.83
CA SER A 345 -8.76 -20.18 14.22
C SER A 345 -7.37 -20.30 14.87
N ASN A 346 -6.46 -19.39 14.58
CA ASN A 346 -5.09 -19.37 15.10
C ASN A 346 -4.80 -18.20 16.05
N LEU A 347 -5.83 -17.43 16.45
CA LEU A 347 -5.65 -16.30 17.35
C LEU A 347 -5.16 -16.76 18.73
N LYS A 348 -4.14 -16.09 19.25
CA LYS A 348 -3.50 -16.39 20.55
C LYS A 348 -3.50 -15.17 21.45
N LEU A 349 -3.28 -15.43 22.73
CA LEU A 349 -2.99 -14.38 23.70
C LEU A 349 -1.72 -13.65 23.30
N GLY A 350 -1.74 -12.32 23.37
CA GLY A 350 -0.65 -11.45 23.00
C GLY A 350 -0.69 -10.96 21.56
N ASP A 351 -1.41 -11.64 20.65
CA ASP A 351 -1.54 -11.17 19.27
C ASP A 351 -2.10 -9.75 19.22
N GLU A 352 -1.57 -8.92 18.33
CA GLU A 352 -2.12 -7.59 18.06
C GLU A 352 -3.25 -7.69 17.02
N VAL A 353 -4.40 -7.10 17.33
CA VAL A 353 -5.57 -7.08 16.45
C VAL A 353 -6.03 -5.65 16.21
N THR A 354 -6.10 -5.27 14.93
CA THR A 354 -6.83 -4.07 14.50
C THR A 354 -8.19 -4.50 13.97
N ILE A 355 -9.25 -3.87 14.45
CA ILE A 355 -10.64 -4.07 14.01
C ILE A 355 -11.10 -2.82 13.31
N GLU A 356 -11.41 -2.90 12.02
CA GLU A 356 -11.97 -1.82 11.24
C GLU A 356 -13.48 -2.01 11.05
N ASN A 357 -14.24 -0.93 11.17
CA ASN A 357 -15.71 -0.95 11.07
C ASN A 357 -16.40 -1.87 12.07
N GLY A 358 -15.85 -2.01 13.27
CA GLY A 358 -16.50 -2.68 14.39
C GLY A 358 -17.69 -1.87 14.88
N PHE A 359 -18.83 -2.51 15.18
CA PHE A 359 -20.00 -1.85 15.75
C PHE A 359 -20.02 -1.98 17.26
N VAL A 360 -20.14 -0.86 17.96
CA VAL A 360 -20.22 -0.84 19.42
C VAL A 360 -21.67 -0.98 19.85
N LYS A 361 -21.95 -1.97 20.65
CA LYS A 361 -23.27 -2.20 21.25
C LYS A 361 -23.18 -2.46 22.74
N MET A 362 -24.30 -2.38 23.43
CA MET A 362 -24.43 -2.90 24.80
C MET A 362 -24.43 -4.43 24.76
N GLY A 363 -23.48 -5.05 25.45
CA GLY A 363 -23.35 -6.50 25.62
C GLY A 363 -23.91 -7.00 26.97
N TYR A 364 -23.51 -8.20 27.33
CA TYR A 364 -23.94 -8.82 28.57
C TYR A 364 -23.43 -8.04 29.79
N GLY A 365 -24.28 -7.86 30.80
CA GLY A 365 -23.93 -7.15 32.04
C GLY A 365 -23.77 -5.63 31.89
N ASN A 366 -24.43 -5.01 30.92
CA ASN A 366 -24.36 -3.57 30.64
C ASN A 366 -22.95 -3.07 30.38
N LYS A 367 -22.09 -3.91 29.78
CA LYS A 367 -20.76 -3.52 29.30
C LYS A 367 -20.76 -3.32 27.78
N LEU A 368 -20.01 -2.35 27.31
CA LEU A 368 -19.82 -2.17 25.86
C LEU A 368 -19.11 -3.39 25.26
N GLU A 369 -19.52 -3.74 24.06
CA GLU A 369 -18.98 -4.84 23.26
C GLU A 369 -18.83 -4.39 21.82
N ILE A 370 -17.73 -4.75 21.17
CA ILE A 370 -17.56 -4.58 19.73
C ILE A 370 -18.08 -5.85 19.05
N THR A 371 -18.98 -5.68 18.10
CA THR A 371 -19.53 -6.80 17.32
C THR A 371 -19.27 -6.60 15.84
N THR A 372 -19.08 -7.72 15.13
CA THR A 372 -18.90 -7.69 13.68
C THR A 372 -20.20 -7.50 12.94
N ARG A 373 -20.11 -6.89 11.76
CA ARG A 373 -21.16 -6.75 10.75
C ARG A 373 -20.59 -6.96 9.36
N SER A 374 -21.43 -6.95 8.34
CA SER A 374 -20.95 -6.97 6.94
C SER A 374 -20.07 -5.74 6.70
N GLY A 375 -18.79 -5.94 6.36
CA GLY A 375 -17.81 -4.86 6.17
C GLY A 375 -16.85 -4.62 7.33
N THR A 376 -16.97 -5.34 8.46
CA THR A 376 -15.92 -5.37 9.49
C THR A 376 -14.71 -6.12 8.93
N GLN A 377 -13.53 -5.52 9.08
CA GLN A 377 -12.26 -6.11 8.64
C GLN A 377 -11.32 -6.27 9.83
N PHE A 378 -10.39 -7.20 9.72
CA PHE A 378 -9.42 -7.50 10.77
C PHE A 378 -8.02 -7.58 10.20
N LEU A 379 -7.07 -7.00 10.91
CA LEU A 379 -5.65 -7.21 10.71
C LEU A 379 -5.10 -7.86 11.99
N ILE A 380 -4.62 -9.10 11.88
CA ILE A 380 -4.05 -9.87 12.99
C ILE A 380 -2.54 -9.95 12.75
N ARG A 381 -1.77 -9.52 13.74
CA ARG A 381 -0.32 -9.64 13.79
C ARG A 381 0.03 -10.59 14.92
N ALA A 382 0.54 -11.77 14.57
CA ALA A 382 1.06 -12.71 15.55
C ALA A 382 2.38 -12.19 16.15
N ILE A 383 2.56 -12.35 17.47
CA ILE A 383 3.80 -12.07 18.17
C ILE A 383 4.76 -13.26 18.07
#